data_4b583b64b176c14e65eb714dda52e5fe
#
_entry.id   4b583b64b176c14e65eb714dda52e5fe
#
_cell.length_a   1.000
_cell.length_b   1.000
_cell.length_c   1.000
_cell.angle_alpha   90.00
_cell.angle_beta   90.00
_cell.angle_gamma   90.00
#
_symmetry.space_group_name_H-M   'P 1'
#
loop_
_entity.id
_entity.type
_entity.pdbx_description
1 polymer ?
#
loop_
_entity_poly.entity_id
_entity_poly.type
_entity_poly.pdbx_seq_one_letter_code
_entity_poly.pdbx_strand_id
1 'polypeptide(L)'
;MAGFDFEKVVRFAARLPPGALQPREDARLPFLTEDDLVGGSLMLDTCVYVDQLQGRLPEPVEKAVGSRVSHHSSVCVGEMSHVLGALRPDDRRTPGAIEAIRRLIAAIPSLRVHAPEAQTVAMAGALSGVLCRTMGYGGDSKLHAFNDAVIYLQSVRQGFTVVSRNAGDFDLLQQMVPAGRILLYRRA
;
A
#
# COMPACT_ATOMS: atom_id res chain seq x y z
N MET A 1 7.65 21.57 -12.87
CA MET A 1 7.11 20.80 -11.72
C MET A 1 6.14 21.70 -10.97
N ALA A 2 4.90 21.26 -10.73
CA ALA A 2 3.98 22.01 -9.87
C ALA A 2 4.54 22.00 -8.43
N GLY A 3 4.73 23.17 -7.82
CA GLY A 3 5.22 23.31 -6.47
C GLY A 3 4.20 22.74 -5.43
N PHE A 4 4.65 22.55 -4.20
CA PHE A 4 3.80 22.18 -3.08
C PHE A 4 2.78 23.31 -2.79
N ASP A 5 1.51 22.93 -2.66
CA ASP A 5 0.39 23.84 -2.43
C ASP A 5 -0.48 23.31 -1.27
N PHE A 6 -0.33 23.91 -0.09
CA PHE A 6 -1.08 23.50 1.09
C PHE A 6 -2.58 23.79 0.99
N GLU A 7 -2.99 24.81 0.24
CA GLU A 7 -4.40 25.09 0.00
C GLU A 7 -5.12 23.96 -0.74
N LYS A 8 -4.40 23.21 -1.59
CA LYS A 8 -4.94 21.98 -2.19
C LYS A 8 -5.18 20.91 -1.13
N VAL A 9 -4.35 20.80 -0.12
CA VAL A 9 -4.53 19.84 0.99
C VAL A 9 -5.77 20.24 1.80
N VAL A 10 -5.92 21.53 2.12
CA VAL A 10 -7.09 22.03 2.86
C VAL A 10 -8.38 21.74 2.09
N ARG A 11 -8.42 22.09 0.79
CA ARG A 11 -9.59 21.80 -0.07
C ARG A 11 -9.85 20.30 -0.22
N PHE A 12 -8.82 19.48 -0.26
CA PHE A 12 -8.95 18.02 -0.29
C PHE A 12 -9.55 17.51 1.03
N ALA A 13 -8.99 17.91 2.16
CA ALA A 13 -9.48 17.53 3.49
C ALA A 13 -10.94 17.91 3.73
N ALA A 14 -11.36 19.10 3.26
CA ALA A 14 -12.74 19.58 3.38
C ALA A 14 -13.77 18.73 2.61
N ARG A 15 -13.34 17.91 1.66
CA ARG A 15 -14.21 17.02 0.87
C ARG A 15 -14.29 15.59 1.45
N LEU A 16 -13.46 15.29 2.44
CA LEU A 16 -13.45 13.98 3.07
C LEU A 16 -14.68 13.79 3.96
N PRO A 17 -15.18 12.56 4.11
CA PRO A 17 -16.36 12.27 4.91
C PRO A 17 -16.23 12.78 6.35
N PRO A 18 -17.24 13.45 6.91
CA PRO A 18 -17.20 13.95 8.29
C PRO A 18 -17.39 12.83 9.33
N GLY A 19 -18.11 11.77 8.98
CA GLY A 19 -18.46 10.64 9.85
C GLY A 19 -17.69 9.37 9.58
N ALA A 20 -17.93 8.36 10.40
CA ALA A 20 -17.37 7.03 10.23
C ALA A 20 -17.86 6.37 8.93
N LEU A 21 -16.95 5.78 8.20
CA LEU A 21 -17.25 4.92 7.07
C LEU A 21 -17.51 3.48 7.57
N GLN A 22 -18.36 2.77 6.85
CA GLN A 22 -18.59 1.37 7.12
C GLN A 22 -17.82 0.53 6.09
N PRO A 23 -17.04 -0.47 6.51
CA PRO A 23 -16.43 -1.40 5.59
C PRO A 23 -17.49 -2.07 4.71
N ARG A 24 -17.19 -2.24 3.42
CA ARG A 24 -18.05 -2.96 2.50
C ARG A 24 -18.02 -4.46 2.80
N GLU A 25 -19.12 -5.13 2.51
CA GLU A 25 -19.16 -6.59 2.55
C GLU A 25 -18.19 -7.20 1.53
N ASP A 26 -17.61 -8.34 1.86
CA ASP A 26 -16.62 -9.04 1.01
C ASP A 26 -17.09 -9.22 -0.44
N ALA A 27 -18.36 -9.53 -0.64
CA ALA A 27 -18.95 -9.71 -1.97
C ALA A 27 -18.90 -8.44 -2.86
N ARG A 28 -18.67 -7.28 -2.25
CA ARG A 28 -18.56 -5.97 -2.93
C ARG A 28 -17.13 -5.49 -3.05
N LEU A 29 -16.18 -6.23 -2.51
CA LEU A 29 -14.75 -5.90 -2.57
C LEU A 29 -14.12 -6.49 -3.84
N PRO A 30 -13.19 -5.77 -4.48
CA PRO A 30 -12.54 -6.21 -5.70
C PRO A 30 -11.42 -7.23 -5.39
N PHE A 31 -11.81 -8.43 -5.00
CA PHE A 31 -10.86 -9.52 -4.86
C PHE A 31 -10.37 -9.97 -6.24
N LEU A 32 -9.05 -10.20 -6.32
CA LEU A 32 -8.36 -10.59 -7.53
C LEU A 32 -8.90 -11.92 -8.08
N THR A 33 -9.18 -11.92 -9.37
CA THR A 33 -9.67 -13.06 -10.15
C THR A 33 -8.72 -13.38 -11.32
N GLU A 34 -9.00 -14.41 -12.09
CA GLU A 34 -8.20 -14.72 -13.29
C GLU A 34 -8.29 -13.64 -14.37
N ASP A 35 -9.38 -12.89 -14.43
CA ASP A 35 -9.54 -11.77 -15.37
C ASP A 35 -8.57 -10.62 -15.10
N ASP A 36 -8.02 -10.53 -13.88
CA ASP A 36 -7.09 -9.50 -13.47
C ASP A 36 -5.61 -9.78 -13.86
N LEU A 37 -5.35 -10.88 -14.54
CA LEU A 37 -4.01 -11.21 -15.05
C LEU A 37 -3.56 -10.25 -16.15
N VAL A 38 -4.49 -9.59 -16.80
CA VAL A 38 -4.25 -8.53 -17.80
C VAL A 38 -4.74 -7.18 -17.28
N GLY A 39 -4.11 -6.10 -17.72
CA GLY A 39 -4.51 -4.75 -17.32
C GLY A 39 -3.35 -3.78 -17.17
N GLY A 40 -3.63 -2.63 -16.56
CA GLY A 40 -2.63 -1.60 -16.30
C GLY A 40 -1.60 -2.00 -15.24
N SER A 41 -0.63 -1.13 -15.02
CA SER A 41 0.43 -1.34 -14.04
C SER A 41 -0.09 -1.49 -12.60
N LEU A 42 0.64 -2.24 -11.79
CA LEU A 42 0.37 -2.49 -10.39
C LEU A 42 1.26 -1.62 -9.48
N MET A 43 0.75 -1.26 -8.32
CA MET A 43 1.50 -0.77 -7.16
C MET A 43 1.38 -1.82 -6.06
N LEU A 44 2.49 -2.40 -5.65
CA LEU A 44 2.47 -3.46 -4.63
C LEU A 44 2.52 -2.84 -3.23
N ASP A 45 1.59 -3.26 -2.38
CA ASP A 45 1.61 -2.95 -0.95
C ASP A 45 2.66 -3.82 -0.22
N THR A 46 3.14 -3.38 0.92
CA THR A 46 4.17 -4.06 1.74
C THR A 46 3.79 -5.49 2.09
N CYS A 47 2.52 -5.76 2.32
CA CYS A 47 2.04 -7.10 2.63
C CYS A 47 2.31 -8.12 1.51
N VAL A 48 2.39 -7.69 0.24
CA VAL A 48 2.72 -8.56 -0.90
C VAL A 48 4.14 -9.10 -0.77
N TYR A 49 5.10 -8.24 -0.42
CA TYR A 49 6.50 -8.65 -0.22
C TYR A 49 6.66 -9.59 0.97
N VAL A 50 5.96 -9.28 2.07
CA VAL A 50 5.99 -10.13 3.27
C VAL A 50 5.44 -11.52 2.95
N ASP A 51 4.31 -11.59 2.23
CA ASP A 51 3.70 -12.86 1.87
C ASP A 51 4.57 -13.64 0.87
N GLN A 52 5.23 -12.96 -0.08
CA GLN A 52 6.20 -13.57 -0.99
C GLN A 52 7.39 -14.16 -0.24
N LEU A 53 8.00 -13.40 0.70
CA LEU A 53 9.11 -13.88 1.52
C LEU A 53 8.75 -15.08 2.40
N GLN A 54 7.49 -15.18 2.79
CA GLN A 54 6.96 -16.26 3.63
C GLN A 54 6.41 -17.46 2.82
N GLY A 55 6.44 -17.39 1.49
CA GLY A 55 5.84 -18.42 0.63
C GLY A 55 4.33 -18.55 0.80
N ARG A 56 3.64 -17.44 1.09
CA ARG A 56 2.19 -17.38 1.36
C ARG A 56 1.43 -16.54 0.33
N LEU A 57 2.12 -16.09 -0.72
CA LEU A 57 1.48 -15.35 -1.79
C LEU A 57 0.62 -16.33 -2.60
N PRO A 58 -0.69 -16.08 -2.79
CA PRO A 58 -1.54 -16.97 -3.58
C PRO A 58 -1.14 -17.00 -5.05
N GLU A 59 -1.27 -18.14 -5.68
CA GLU A 59 -0.92 -18.35 -7.09
C GLU A 59 -1.55 -17.31 -8.05
N PRO A 60 -2.84 -16.92 -7.92
CA PRO A 60 -3.41 -15.88 -8.78
C PRO A 60 -2.69 -14.53 -8.64
N VAL A 61 -2.24 -14.19 -7.42
CA VAL A 61 -1.48 -12.94 -7.18
C VAL A 61 -0.08 -13.04 -7.79
N GLU A 62 0.61 -14.16 -7.63
CA GLU A 62 1.90 -14.41 -8.27
C GLU A 62 1.81 -14.28 -9.80
N LYS A 63 0.77 -14.87 -10.40
CA LYS A 63 0.51 -14.76 -11.84
C LYS A 63 0.27 -13.30 -12.26
N ALA A 64 -0.58 -12.55 -11.53
CA ALA A 64 -0.89 -11.15 -11.84
C ALA A 64 0.35 -10.25 -11.72
N VAL A 65 1.16 -10.45 -10.66
CA VAL A 65 2.42 -9.71 -10.46
C VAL A 65 3.46 -10.08 -11.54
N GLY A 66 3.50 -11.34 -11.97
CA GLY A 66 4.40 -11.81 -13.03
C GLY A 66 4.00 -11.38 -14.44
N SER A 67 2.71 -11.20 -14.72
CA SER A 67 2.18 -10.85 -16.05
C SER A 67 2.05 -9.34 -16.29
N ARG A 68 1.95 -8.53 -15.23
CA ARG A 68 1.74 -7.08 -15.30
C ARG A 68 2.98 -6.32 -14.82
N VAL A 69 3.13 -5.08 -15.28
CA VAL A 69 4.22 -4.21 -14.82
C VAL A 69 3.96 -3.80 -13.37
N SER A 70 4.85 -4.22 -12.47
CA SER A 70 4.77 -3.88 -11.04
C SER A 70 5.66 -2.68 -10.73
N HIS A 71 5.11 -1.72 -10.00
CA HIS A 71 5.78 -0.55 -9.44
C HIS A 71 5.78 -0.63 -7.91
N HIS A 72 6.68 0.09 -7.29
CA HIS A 72 6.99 -0.02 -5.87
C HIS A 72 7.05 1.37 -5.23
N SER A 73 6.36 1.56 -4.11
CA SER A 73 6.53 2.78 -3.33
C SER A 73 7.82 2.72 -2.51
N SER A 74 8.55 3.82 -2.42
CA SER A 74 9.68 3.90 -1.47
C SER A 74 9.23 3.77 -0.01
N VAL A 75 7.94 3.98 0.28
CA VAL A 75 7.36 3.69 1.61
C VAL A 75 7.46 2.21 1.92
N CYS A 76 7.09 1.33 0.99
CA CYS A 76 7.22 -0.12 1.17
C CYS A 76 8.69 -0.54 1.37
N VAL A 77 9.62 0.07 0.63
CA VAL A 77 11.05 -0.16 0.83
C VAL A 77 11.49 0.29 2.24
N GLY A 78 10.96 1.42 2.71
CA GLY A 78 11.19 1.90 4.09
C GLY A 78 10.66 0.94 5.15
N GLU A 79 9.46 0.41 4.99
CA GLU A 79 8.88 -0.58 5.91
C GLU A 79 9.68 -1.90 5.93
N MET A 80 10.11 -2.37 4.77
CA MET A 80 11.00 -3.54 4.69
C MET A 80 12.36 -3.26 5.34
N SER A 81 12.89 -2.05 5.20
CA SER A 81 14.14 -1.63 5.86
C SER A 81 13.99 -1.51 7.37
N HIS A 82 12.81 -1.10 7.86
CA HIS A 82 12.49 -1.10 9.29
C HIS A 82 12.65 -2.50 9.90
N VAL A 83 12.21 -3.54 9.18
CA VAL A 83 12.38 -4.93 9.63
C VAL A 83 13.84 -5.27 9.86
N LEU A 84 14.76 -4.80 8.98
CA LEU A 84 16.21 -5.03 9.16
C LEU A 84 16.74 -4.49 10.49
N GLY A 85 16.25 -3.29 10.89
CA GLY A 85 16.63 -2.68 12.17
C GLY A 85 15.97 -3.33 13.40
N ALA A 86 14.79 -3.93 13.21
CA ALA A 86 14.03 -4.57 14.29
C ALA A 86 14.45 -6.02 14.57
N LEU A 87 15.18 -6.66 13.64
CA LEU A 87 15.66 -8.04 13.83
C LEU A 87 16.69 -8.11 14.96
N ARG A 88 16.56 -9.12 15.80
CA ARG A 88 17.52 -9.37 16.89
C ARG A 88 18.83 -9.94 16.36
N PRO A 89 19.99 -9.32 16.60
CA PRO A 89 21.27 -9.78 16.08
C PRO A 89 21.69 -11.19 16.58
N ASP A 90 21.21 -11.55 17.76
CA ASP A 90 21.50 -12.83 18.43
C ASP A 90 20.58 -13.99 18.00
N ASP A 91 19.53 -13.73 17.23
CA ASP A 91 18.65 -14.79 16.68
C ASP A 91 19.31 -15.43 15.46
N ARG A 92 19.45 -16.77 15.49
CA ARG A 92 20.04 -17.56 14.40
C ARG A 92 19.34 -17.42 13.05
N ARG A 93 18.09 -16.97 13.04
CA ARG A 93 17.28 -16.75 11.82
C ARG A 93 17.57 -15.39 11.18
N THR A 94 18.14 -14.43 11.93
CA THR A 94 18.38 -13.07 11.48
C THR A 94 19.22 -12.98 10.20
N PRO A 95 20.36 -13.67 10.05
CA PRO A 95 21.13 -13.60 8.80
C PRO A 95 20.34 -14.05 7.58
N GLY A 96 19.56 -15.13 7.71
CA GLY A 96 18.70 -15.63 6.62
C GLY A 96 17.58 -14.65 6.25
N ALA A 97 16.97 -14.01 7.24
CA ALA A 97 15.93 -13.01 7.02
C ALA A 97 16.49 -11.76 6.31
N ILE A 98 17.66 -11.26 6.75
CA ILE A 98 18.34 -10.12 6.10
C ILE A 98 18.65 -10.46 4.65
N GLU A 99 19.21 -11.63 4.38
CA GLU A 99 19.57 -12.04 3.02
C GLU A 99 18.33 -12.20 2.12
N ALA A 100 17.22 -12.71 2.64
CA ALA A 100 15.96 -12.82 1.93
C ALA A 100 15.39 -11.43 1.55
N ILE A 101 15.37 -10.49 2.49
CA ILE A 101 14.94 -9.10 2.24
C ILE A 101 15.89 -8.42 1.24
N ARG A 102 17.20 -8.60 1.40
CA ARG A 102 18.20 -8.05 0.48
C ARG A 102 17.97 -8.50 -0.95
N ARG A 103 17.76 -9.80 -1.17
CA ARG A 103 17.49 -10.37 -2.51
C ARG A 103 16.21 -9.82 -3.11
N LEU A 104 15.15 -9.74 -2.30
CA LEU A 104 13.87 -9.22 -2.75
C LEU A 104 14.01 -7.77 -3.24
N ILE A 105 14.60 -6.90 -2.42
CA ILE A 105 14.75 -5.47 -2.76
C ILE A 105 15.73 -5.27 -3.93
N ALA A 106 16.83 -6.04 -3.98
CA ALA A 106 17.78 -5.97 -5.07
C ALA A 106 17.20 -6.42 -6.43
N ALA A 107 16.17 -7.24 -6.42
CA ALA A 107 15.47 -7.66 -7.64
C ALA A 107 14.53 -6.58 -8.20
N ILE A 108 14.23 -5.53 -7.43
CA ILE A 108 13.37 -4.44 -7.88
C ILE A 108 14.16 -3.50 -8.80
N PRO A 109 13.72 -3.29 -10.05
CA PRO A 109 14.36 -2.31 -10.92
C PRO A 109 14.24 -0.89 -10.33
N SER A 110 15.34 -0.18 -10.18
CA SER A 110 15.38 1.16 -9.55
C SER A 110 14.41 2.16 -10.19
N LEU A 111 14.22 2.07 -11.51
CA LEU A 111 13.28 2.93 -12.25
C LEU A 111 11.79 2.64 -11.91
N ARG A 112 11.50 1.55 -11.22
CA ARG A 112 10.16 1.20 -10.78
C ARG A 112 9.92 1.52 -9.30
N VAL A 113 10.92 2.03 -8.60
CA VAL A 113 10.77 2.55 -7.23
C VAL A 113 10.42 4.03 -7.29
N HIS A 114 9.28 4.39 -6.74
CA HIS A 114 8.75 5.75 -6.79
C HIS A 114 8.72 6.38 -5.41
N ALA A 115 9.33 7.55 -5.26
CA ALA A 115 9.15 8.38 -4.08
C ALA A 115 7.80 9.13 -4.17
N PRO A 116 7.02 9.19 -3.09
CA PRO A 116 5.82 10.02 -3.06
C PRO A 116 6.19 11.50 -3.11
N GLU A 117 5.42 12.27 -3.88
CA GLU A 117 5.58 13.73 -3.89
C GLU A 117 5.08 14.36 -2.58
N ALA A 118 5.63 15.51 -2.20
CA ALA A 118 5.24 16.24 -1.00
C ALA A 118 3.72 16.48 -0.90
N GLN A 119 3.07 16.78 -2.03
CA GLN A 119 1.63 16.96 -2.11
C GLN A 119 0.86 15.67 -1.76
N THR A 120 1.33 14.52 -2.25
CA THR A 120 0.77 13.20 -1.97
C THR A 120 0.89 12.87 -0.48
N VAL A 121 2.07 13.10 0.10
CA VAL A 121 2.34 12.87 1.53
C VAL A 121 1.42 13.71 2.41
N ALA A 122 1.26 15.00 2.10
CA ALA A 122 0.40 15.89 2.87
C ALA A 122 -1.09 15.49 2.77
N MET A 123 -1.58 15.12 1.59
CA MET A 123 -2.95 14.61 1.42
C MET A 123 -3.16 13.26 2.13
N ALA A 124 -2.16 12.37 2.12
CA ALA A 124 -2.20 11.12 2.86
C ALA A 124 -2.33 11.35 4.37
N GLY A 125 -1.66 12.39 4.89
CA GLY A 125 -1.84 12.84 6.27
C GLY A 125 -3.29 13.20 6.60
N ALA A 126 -3.99 13.89 5.69
CA ALA A 126 -5.41 14.22 5.87
C ALA A 126 -6.29 12.94 5.85
N LEU A 127 -6.04 11.99 4.92
CA LEU A 127 -6.76 10.70 4.86
C LEU A 127 -6.55 9.89 6.13
N SER A 128 -5.30 9.68 6.55
CA SER A 128 -5.01 8.92 7.77
C SER A 128 -5.60 9.59 9.01
N GLY A 129 -5.63 10.93 9.06
CA GLY A 129 -6.30 11.69 10.10
C GLY A 129 -7.81 11.40 10.19
N VAL A 130 -8.49 11.25 9.05
CA VAL A 130 -9.89 10.83 9.01
C VAL A 130 -10.04 9.40 9.52
N LEU A 131 -9.21 8.45 9.07
CA LEU A 131 -9.23 7.07 9.55
C LEU A 131 -9.00 7.00 11.07
N CYS A 132 -8.01 7.73 11.60
CA CYS A 132 -7.77 7.79 13.04
C CYS A 132 -8.98 8.31 13.81
N ARG A 133 -9.61 9.39 13.34
CA ARG A 133 -10.77 9.99 13.97
C ARG A 133 -12.01 9.11 13.92
N THR A 134 -12.26 8.44 12.78
CA THR A 134 -13.53 7.74 12.52
C THR A 134 -13.48 6.28 12.91
N MET A 135 -12.29 5.65 12.83
CA MET A 135 -12.09 4.22 13.10
C MET A 135 -11.37 3.97 14.44
N GLY A 136 -11.02 5.04 15.16
CA GLY A 136 -10.35 4.91 16.45
C GLY A 136 -8.92 4.39 16.37
N TYR A 137 -8.22 4.55 15.24
CA TYR A 137 -6.84 4.11 15.09
C TYR A 137 -5.91 4.88 16.04
N GLY A 138 -5.10 4.12 16.79
CA GLY A 138 -4.12 4.65 17.74
C GLY A 138 -2.80 3.89 17.68
N GLY A 139 -1.77 4.38 18.36
CA GLY A 139 -0.46 3.71 18.39
C GLY A 139 0.09 3.42 16.99
N ASP A 140 0.55 2.19 16.77
CA ASP A 140 1.16 1.74 15.52
C ASP A 140 0.18 1.78 14.33
N SER A 141 -1.13 1.61 14.58
CA SER A 141 -2.15 1.68 13.52
C SER A 141 -2.18 3.03 12.79
N LYS A 142 -1.76 4.13 13.45
CA LYS A 142 -1.67 5.45 12.79
C LYS A 142 -0.61 5.48 11.70
N LEU A 143 0.56 4.87 11.97
CA LEU A 143 1.65 4.81 11.01
C LEU A 143 1.26 3.93 9.82
N HIS A 144 0.64 2.77 10.09
CA HIS A 144 0.15 1.89 9.03
C HIS A 144 -0.90 2.59 8.16
N ALA A 145 -1.92 3.21 8.76
CA ALA A 145 -2.94 3.96 8.03
C ALA A 145 -2.36 5.11 7.20
N PHE A 146 -1.31 5.77 7.70
CA PHE A 146 -0.61 6.81 6.95
C PHE A 146 0.16 6.22 5.75
N ASN A 147 0.90 5.15 5.95
CA ASN A 147 1.66 4.49 4.89
C ASN A 147 0.73 3.96 3.78
N ASP A 148 -0.37 3.30 4.16
CA ASP A 148 -1.39 2.82 3.23
C ASP A 148 -2.01 3.97 2.43
N ALA A 149 -2.32 5.09 3.09
CA ALA A 149 -2.84 6.28 2.44
C ALA A 149 -1.82 6.89 1.44
N VAL A 150 -0.52 6.87 1.77
CA VAL A 150 0.54 7.34 0.84
C VAL A 150 0.61 6.43 -0.38
N ILE A 151 0.68 5.10 -0.19
CA ILE A 151 0.73 4.11 -1.27
C ILE A 151 -0.49 4.25 -2.17
N TYR A 152 -1.67 4.38 -1.56
CA TYR A 152 -2.93 4.53 -2.28
C TYR A 152 -2.97 5.79 -3.15
N LEU A 153 -2.71 6.97 -2.57
CA LEU A 153 -2.71 8.23 -3.31
C LEU A 153 -1.61 8.31 -4.37
N GLN A 154 -0.45 7.71 -4.09
CA GLN A 154 0.62 7.59 -5.08
C GLN A 154 0.15 6.76 -6.28
N SER A 155 -0.54 5.65 -6.05
CA SER A 155 -1.11 4.81 -7.12
C SER A 155 -2.18 5.57 -7.93
N VAL A 156 -3.04 6.32 -7.26
CA VAL A 156 -4.07 7.18 -7.92
C VAL A 156 -3.41 8.16 -8.88
N ARG A 157 -2.37 8.86 -8.42
CA ARG A 157 -1.66 9.85 -9.26
C ARG A 157 -1.01 9.24 -10.48
N GLN A 158 -0.49 8.03 -10.36
CA GLN A 158 0.23 7.35 -11.44
C GLN A 158 -0.67 6.47 -12.30
N GLY A 159 -1.94 6.35 -11.95
CA GLY A 159 -2.91 5.51 -12.66
C GLY A 159 -2.67 4.02 -12.47
N PHE A 160 -1.98 3.61 -11.39
CA PHE A 160 -1.72 2.22 -11.06
C PHE A 160 -2.86 1.61 -10.24
N THR A 161 -2.91 0.28 -10.21
CA THR A 161 -3.82 -0.47 -9.35
C THR A 161 -3.04 -1.01 -8.15
N VAL A 162 -3.50 -0.73 -6.93
CA VAL A 162 -2.86 -1.27 -5.72
C VAL A 162 -3.21 -2.74 -5.57
N VAL A 163 -2.22 -3.57 -5.24
CA VAL A 163 -2.43 -4.96 -4.84
C VAL A 163 -2.14 -5.07 -3.35
N SER A 164 -3.14 -5.48 -2.57
CA SER A 164 -3.02 -5.60 -1.12
C SER A 164 -3.91 -6.72 -0.56
N ARG A 165 -3.55 -7.25 0.62
CA ARG A 165 -4.46 -8.08 1.44
C ARG A 165 -5.14 -7.28 2.55
N ASN A 166 -4.75 -6.03 2.78
CA ASN A 166 -5.37 -5.15 3.76
C ASN A 166 -6.70 -4.60 3.22
N ALA A 167 -7.72 -5.47 3.19
CA ALA A 167 -9.04 -5.10 2.70
C ALA A 167 -9.67 -3.96 3.51
N GLY A 168 -9.43 -3.92 4.84
CA GLY A 168 -10.01 -2.92 5.72
C GLY A 168 -9.61 -1.49 5.34
N ASP A 169 -8.33 -1.19 5.34
CA ASP A 169 -7.85 0.17 5.10
C ASP A 169 -8.02 0.58 3.64
N PHE A 170 -7.69 -0.29 2.68
CA PHE A 170 -7.82 0.04 1.27
C PHE A 170 -9.27 0.18 0.80
N ASP A 171 -10.22 -0.53 1.43
CA ASP A 171 -11.65 -0.30 1.20
C ASP A 171 -12.06 1.11 1.62
N LEU A 172 -11.70 1.52 2.84
CA LEU A 172 -12.02 2.84 3.36
C LEU A 172 -11.34 3.95 2.56
N LEU A 173 -10.06 3.77 2.17
CA LEU A 173 -9.34 4.70 1.31
C LEU A 173 -10.04 4.85 -0.05
N GLN A 174 -10.52 3.76 -0.65
CA GLN A 174 -11.25 3.80 -1.91
C GLN A 174 -12.61 4.48 -1.77
N GLN A 175 -13.31 4.31 -0.65
CA GLN A 175 -14.54 5.05 -0.39
C GLN A 175 -14.30 6.56 -0.27
N MET A 176 -13.18 6.97 0.35
CA MET A 176 -12.80 8.39 0.47
C MET A 176 -12.28 8.99 -0.85
N VAL A 177 -11.60 8.20 -1.66
CA VAL A 177 -11.02 8.64 -2.94
C VAL A 177 -11.36 7.60 -4.03
N PRO A 178 -12.58 7.63 -4.60
CA PRO A 178 -13.08 6.60 -5.53
C PRO A 178 -12.31 6.48 -6.86
N ALA A 179 -11.44 7.44 -7.18
CA ALA A 179 -10.60 7.40 -8.38
C ALA A 179 -9.51 6.31 -8.33
N GLY A 180 -9.20 5.78 -7.14
CA GLY A 180 -8.21 4.73 -6.98
C GLY A 180 -8.75 3.35 -7.36
N ARG A 181 -7.85 2.51 -7.85
CA ARG A 181 -8.12 1.11 -8.17
C ARG A 181 -7.36 0.22 -7.21
N ILE A 182 -8.02 -0.79 -6.68
CA ILE A 182 -7.45 -1.79 -5.78
C ILE A 182 -7.79 -3.19 -6.29
N LEU A 183 -6.90 -4.12 -6.06
CA LEU A 183 -7.09 -5.56 -6.19
C LEU A 183 -6.70 -6.18 -4.85
N LEU A 184 -7.66 -6.82 -4.23
CA LEU A 184 -7.47 -7.45 -2.92
C LEU A 184 -7.19 -8.94 -3.07
N TYR A 185 -6.50 -9.52 -2.09
CA TYR A 185 -6.34 -10.96 -2.01
C TYR A 185 -6.40 -11.45 -0.56
N ARG A 186 -6.62 -12.74 -0.39
CA ARG A 186 -6.51 -13.46 0.88
C ARG A 186 -5.31 -14.38 0.81
N ARG A 187 -4.66 -14.60 1.94
CA ARG A 187 -3.60 -15.62 2.02
C ARG A 187 -4.15 -17.00 1.66
N ALA A 188 -3.31 -17.79 1.03
CA ALA A 188 -3.55 -19.20 0.83
C ALA A 188 -3.54 -19.97 2.17
#